data_fea55fbe7512b85174e73f57aa93832b
#
_entry.id   fea55fbe7512b85174e73f57aa93832b
#
_cell.length_a   1.000
_cell.length_b   1.000
_cell.length_c   1.000
_cell.angle_alpha   90.00
_cell.angle_beta   90.00
_cell.angle_gamma   90.00
#
_symmetry.space_group_name_H-M   'P 1'
#
loop_
_entity.id
_entity.type
_entity.pdbx_description
1 polymer ?
#
loop_
_entity_poly.entity_id
_entity_poly.type
_entity_poly.pdbx_seq_one_letter_code
_entity_poly.pdbx_strand_id
1 'polypeptide(L)'
;IHNNILQVTNQVKQEGSHSNRYDVTVLVNGLPLVHIELKKRGVNLHEAFNQIHRYSKESFNSENSLYKYVQIFVISNGTYTRYFANTTAQNKNNYEFTCEWADAKNKAICDLEYFTQTFFEKRVLLEVLTKYCVFDTSNTLLIMRPYQIAATERILWKIKSGYENKKAGRVDAGGFVWHTTGSGKTLTSFKTARLATSLEFIDKVFFVVDRKDLDYQTMKEYQRFQPDSVNGSKDTKEL
;
A
#
# COMPACT_ATOMS: atom_id res chain seq x y z
N ILE A 1 -9.28 10.48 -10.70
CA ILE A 1 -8.02 11.05 -10.17
C ILE A 1 -7.98 12.56 -10.38
N HIS A 2 -8.35 13.07 -11.56
CA HIS A 2 -8.17 14.50 -11.93
C HIS A 2 -8.98 15.49 -11.08
N ASN A 3 -10.16 15.12 -10.60
CA ASN A 3 -11.06 15.99 -9.84
C ASN A 3 -10.77 16.06 -8.33
N ASN A 4 -9.81 15.28 -7.83
CA ASN A 4 -9.47 15.35 -6.40
C ASN A 4 -8.61 16.59 -6.10
N ILE A 5 -8.92 17.22 -4.97
CA ILE A 5 -8.19 18.39 -4.47
C ILE A 5 -7.24 17.90 -3.38
N LEU A 6 -5.94 18.16 -3.57
CA LEU A 6 -4.93 17.93 -2.54
C LEU A 6 -4.64 19.25 -1.83
N GLN A 7 -4.58 19.17 -0.51
CA GLN A 7 -4.26 20.30 0.36
C GLN A 7 -3.20 19.86 1.36
N VAL A 8 -2.36 20.76 1.78
CA VAL A 8 -1.35 20.51 2.81
C VAL A 8 -1.58 21.51 3.94
N THR A 9 -1.62 20.99 5.16
CA THR A 9 -1.65 21.81 6.36
C THR A 9 -0.50 21.43 7.27
N ASN A 10 -0.01 22.39 8.05
CA ASN A 10 1.05 22.17 9.00
C ASN A 10 0.69 22.72 10.37
N GLN A 11 1.37 22.22 11.40
CA GLN A 11 1.27 22.70 12.75
C GLN A 11 -0.18 22.73 13.30
N VAL A 12 -1.01 21.75 12.90
CA VAL A 12 -2.38 21.63 13.35
C VAL A 12 -2.38 21.32 14.84
N LYS A 13 -3.02 22.21 15.62
CA LYS A 13 -3.26 21.98 17.04
C LYS A 13 -4.56 21.23 17.21
N GLN A 14 -4.54 20.15 17.94
CA GLN A 14 -5.74 19.45 18.36
C GLN A 14 -5.83 19.46 19.87
N GLU A 15 -6.92 20.01 20.38
CA GLU A 15 -7.28 19.96 21.79
C GLU A 15 -7.96 18.62 22.08
N GLY A 16 -7.47 17.88 23.03
CA GLY A 16 -7.96 16.60 23.50
C GLY A 16 -7.56 16.41 24.96
N SER A 17 -7.37 15.18 25.41
CA SER A 17 -6.79 14.90 26.73
C SER A 17 -5.40 15.53 26.91
N HIS A 18 -4.69 15.76 25.79
CA HIS A 18 -3.44 16.49 25.72
C HIS A 18 -3.46 17.40 24.48
N SER A 19 -2.82 18.58 24.59
CA SER A 19 -2.62 19.47 23.44
C SER A 19 -1.51 18.90 22.54
N ASN A 20 -1.90 18.29 21.43
CA ASN A 20 -0.98 17.76 20.44
C ASN A 20 -0.85 18.73 19.25
N ARG A 21 0.35 18.82 18.68
CA ARG A 21 0.64 19.59 17.48
C ARG A 21 1.22 18.67 16.43
N TYR A 22 0.51 18.55 15.34
CA TYR A 22 0.85 17.67 14.23
C TYR A 22 1.70 18.41 13.21
N ASP A 23 2.82 17.83 12.78
CA ASP A 23 3.78 18.53 11.93
C ASP A 23 3.21 18.87 10.55
N VAL A 24 2.93 17.87 9.73
CA VAL A 24 2.37 18.09 8.39
C VAL A 24 1.30 17.05 8.10
N THR A 25 0.22 17.49 7.48
CA THR A 25 -0.88 16.61 7.07
C THR A 25 -1.28 16.90 5.63
N VAL A 26 -1.40 15.85 4.82
CA VAL A 26 -1.94 15.94 3.46
C VAL A 26 -3.40 15.53 3.49
N LEU A 27 -4.25 16.42 2.99
CA LEU A 27 -5.68 16.19 2.86
C LEU A 27 -6.03 15.90 1.39
N VAL A 28 -6.97 15.00 1.20
CA VAL A 28 -7.60 14.75 -0.08
C VAL A 28 -9.08 15.06 0.06
N ASN A 29 -9.56 16.02 -0.69
CA ASN A 29 -10.95 16.52 -0.61
C ASN A 29 -11.35 16.91 0.85
N GLY A 30 -10.42 17.50 1.60
CA GLY A 30 -10.63 17.92 2.98
C GLY A 30 -10.43 16.83 4.04
N LEU A 31 -10.26 15.55 3.67
CA LEU A 31 -10.00 14.47 4.62
C LEU A 31 -8.48 14.28 4.82
N PRO A 32 -7.99 14.21 6.07
CA PRO A 32 -6.59 13.95 6.38
C PRO A 32 -6.26 12.47 6.08
N LEU A 33 -5.60 12.20 4.96
CA LEU A 33 -5.26 10.84 4.55
C LEU A 33 -3.80 10.48 4.75
N VAL A 34 -2.91 11.46 4.86
CA VAL A 34 -1.50 11.22 5.17
C VAL A 34 -1.06 12.16 6.29
N HIS A 35 -0.39 11.61 7.29
CA HIS A 35 0.28 12.40 8.32
C HIS A 35 1.78 12.17 8.26
N ILE A 36 2.54 13.25 8.35
CA ILE A 36 4.00 13.29 8.26
C ILE A 36 4.56 13.82 9.56
N GLU A 37 5.38 13.03 10.21
CA GLU A 37 6.11 13.40 11.43
C GLU A 37 7.58 13.66 11.11
N LEU A 38 8.06 14.83 11.46
CA LEU A 38 9.39 15.31 11.11
C LEU A 38 10.30 15.39 12.35
N LYS A 39 11.55 15.01 12.17
CA LYS A 39 12.59 15.19 13.17
C LYS A 39 13.79 15.93 12.58
N LYS A 40 14.59 16.53 13.43
CA LYS A 40 15.84 17.15 13.01
C LYS A 40 16.81 16.11 12.42
N ARG A 41 17.68 16.54 11.53
CA ARG A 41 18.75 15.68 10.99
C ARG A 41 19.56 15.09 12.13
N GLY A 42 19.94 13.82 12.00
CA GLY A 42 20.69 13.06 13.02
C GLY A 42 19.82 12.39 14.10
N VAL A 43 18.54 12.77 14.24
CA VAL A 43 17.63 12.10 15.16
C VAL A 43 17.16 10.77 14.58
N ASN A 44 17.04 9.74 15.41
CA ASN A 44 16.61 8.42 14.99
C ASN A 44 15.12 8.44 14.59
N LEU A 45 14.78 7.81 13.47
CA LEU A 45 13.38 7.71 12.99
C LEU A 45 12.44 6.99 13.96
N HIS A 46 12.97 6.13 14.85
CA HIS A 46 12.17 5.53 15.91
C HIS A 46 11.49 6.56 16.81
N GLU A 47 12.08 7.73 17.00
CA GLU A 47 11.45 8.79 17.79
C GLU A 47 10.19 9.33 17.10
N ALA A 48 10.24 9.54 15.78
CA ALA A 48 9.07 9.95 15.01
C ALA A 48 7.98 8.85 15.02
N PHE A 49 8.38 7.60 14.88
CA PHE A 49 7.48 6.46 14.97
C PHE A 49 6.79 6.37 16.34
N ASN A 50 7.55 6.49 17.42
CA ASN A 50 7.02 6.45 18.77
C ASN A 50 6.08 7.64 19.05
N GLN A 51 6.34 8.79 18.45
CA GLN A 51 5.45 9.96 18.58
C GLN A 51 4.10 9.71 17.90
N ILE A 52 4.08 9.11 16.70
CA ILE A 52 2.83 8.69 16.04
C ILE A 52 2.09 7.67 16.91
N HIS A 53 2.80 6.71 17.50
CA HIS A 53 2.19 5.72 18.40
C HIS A 53 1.57 6.39 19.65
N ARG A 54 2.20 7.41 20.19
CA ARG A 54 1.62 8.22 21.28
C ARG A 54 0.34 8.95 20.81
N TYR A 55 0.38 9.65 19.67
CA TYR A 55 -0.78 10.33 19.11
C TYR A 55 -1.96 9.39 18.88
N SER A 56 -1.70 8.14 18.49
CA SER A 56 -2.76 7.16 18.27
C SER A 56 -3.55 6.84 19.53
N LYS A 57 -2.89 6.88 20.70
CA LYS A 57 -3.53 6.65 22.01
C LYS A 57 -4.23 7.89 22.54
N GLU A 58 -3.71 9.07 22.25
CA GLU A 58 -4.15 10.33 22.85
C GLU A 58 -5.22 11.03 22.02
N SER A 59 -5.16 10.98 20.69
CA SER A 59 -5.97 11.87 19.87
C SER A 59 -6.40 11.33 18.49
N PHE A 60 -5.59 10.54 17.79
CA PHE A 60 -5.94 10.11 16.42
C PHE A 60 -7.20 9.28 16.36
N ASN A 61 -7.35 8.33 17.28
CA ASN A 61 -8.47 7.39 17.30
C ASN A 61 -9.65 7.86 18.17
N SER A 62 -9.65 9.10 18.62
CA SER A 62 -10.78 9.66 19.35
C SER A 62 -12.01 9.79 18.44
N GLU A 63 -13.21 9.63 19.00
CA GLU A 63 -14.47 9.54 18.27
C GLU A 63 -14.70 10.73 17.32
N ASN A 64 -14.35 11.93 17.76
CA ASN A 64 -14.55 13.18 17.01
C ASN A 64 -13.33 13.61 16.20
N SER A 65 -12.25 12.81 16.15
CA SER A 65 -11.04 13.17 15.43
C SER A 65 -11.15 12.79 13.94
N LEU A 66 -10.89 13.75 13.05
CA LEU A 66 -10.73 13.46 11.63
C LEU A 66 -9.46 12.64 11.34
N TYR A 67 -8.47 12.65 12.22
CA TYR A 67 -7.21 11.93 12.05
C TYR A 67 -7.37 10.39 12.08
N LYS A 68 -8.52 9.89 12.54
CA LYS A 68 -8.86 8.46 12.40
C LYS A 68 -8.93 7.98 10.94
N TYR A 69 -9.09 8.91 10.00
CA TYR A 69 -9.11 8.61 8.56
C TYR A 69 -7.72 8.60 7.92
N VAL A 70 -6.66 8.95 8.65
CA VAL A 70 -5.29 8.85 8.14
C VAL A 70 -5.00 7.41 7.73
N GLN A 71 -4.60 7.21 6.48
CA GLN A 71 -4.26 5.90 5.92
C GLN A 71 -2.76 5.65 5.94
N ILE A 72 -1.96 6.67 5.73
CA ILE A 72 -0.51 6.57 5.60
C ILE A 72 0.17 7.47 6.61
N PHE A 73 1.15 6.93 7.29
CA PHE A 73 2.13 7.69 8.03
C PHE A 73 3.44 7.77 7.27
N VAL A 74 4.06 8.95 7.32
CA VAL A 74 5.42 9.20 6.84
C VAL A 74 6.24 9.72 7.99
N ILE A 75 7.43 9.20 8.17
CA ILE A 75 8.40 9.64 9.17
C ILE A 75 9.69 10.04 8.49
N SER A 76 10.26 11.19 8.86
CA SER A 76 11.49 11.68 8.26
C SER A 76 12.34 12.48 9.23
N ASN A 77 13.66 12.38 9.05
CA ASN A 77 14.64 13.27 9.68
C ASN A 77 15.40 14.12 8.63
N GLY A 78 14.84 14.23 7.41
CA GLY A 78 15.44 14.91 6.28
C GLY A 78 16.42 14.06 5.48
N THR A 79 17.20 13.20 6.13
CA THR A 79 18.16 12.29 5.47
C THR A 79 17.53 10.94 5.15
N TYR A 80 16.70 10.44 6.07
CA TYR A 80 16.01 9.18 5.92
C TYR A 80 14.50 9.43 6.02
N THR A 81 13.74 8.83 5.12
CA THR A 81 12.28 8.92 5.05
C THR A 81 11.70 7.53 4.86
N ARG A 82 10.68 7.20 5.65
CA ARG A 82 9.97 5.93 5.57
C ARG A 82 8.47 6.18 5.64
N TYR A 83 7.68 5.27 5.09
CA TYR A 83 6.23 5.32 5.19
C TYR A 83 5.66 3.96 5.64
N PHE A 84 4.46 3.97 6.16
CA PHE A 84 3.76 2.76 6.60
C PHE A 84 2.24 2.99 6.68
N ALA A 85 1.49 1.90 6.65
CA ALA A 85 0.04 1.94 6.80
C ALA A 85 -0.38 2.28 8.22
N ASN A 86 -1.48 3.01 8.37
CA ASN A 86 -2.09 3.22 9.67
C ASN A 86 -2.79 1.94 10.15
N THR A 87 -2.21 1.27 11.12
CA THR A 87 -2.77 0.12 11.83
C THR A 87 -2.96 0.41 13.31
N THR A 88 -3.04 1.69 13.69
CA THR A 88 -3.12 2.13 15.08
C THR A 88 -4.41 1.66 15.76
N ALA A 89 -5.54 1.70 15.06
CA ALA A 89 -6.83 1.25 15.56
C ALA A 89 -6.84 -0.26 15.89
N GLN A 90 -6.04 -1.07 15.18
CA GLN A 90 -5.86 -2.50 15.42
C GLN A 90 -4.70 -2.82 16.37
N ASN A 91 -4.00 -1.79 16.87
CA ASN A 91 -2.80 -1.91 17.70
C ASN A 91 -1.70 -2.81 17.08
N LYS A 92 -1.56 -2.74 15.75
CA LYS A 92 -0.60 -3.55 14.97
C LYS A 92 0.58 -2.75 14.42
N ASN A 93 0.78 -1.52 14.88
CA ASN A 93 1.93 -0.71 14.46
C ASN A 93 3.23 -1.36 14.91
N ASN A 94 4.12 -1.63 13.95
CA ASN A 94 5.47 -2.10 14.17
C ASN A 94 6.42 -1.34 13.24
N TYR A 95 7.55 -0.87 13.77
CA TYR A 95 8.57 -0.17 13.00
C TYR A 95 9.12 -1.02 11.84
N GLU A 96 9.19 -2.33 11.99
CA GLU A 96 9.62 -3.26 10.94
C GLU A 96 8.71 -3.24 9.69
N PHE A 97 7.47 -2.76 9.83
CA PHE A 97 6.54 -2.62 8.70
C PHE A 97 6.74 -1.32 7.93
N THR A 98 7.56 -0.41 8.45
CA THR A 98 7.93 0.79 7.70
C THR A 98 8.76 0.43 6.49
N CYS A 99 8.59 1.13 5.38
CA CYS A 99 9.39 0.91 4.18
C CYS A 99 9.87 2.23 3.56
N GLU A 100 10.95 2.15 2.84
CA GLU A 100 11.46 3.22 2.00
C GLU A 100 10.69 3.25 0.69
N TRP A 101 10.51 4.44 0.11
CA TRP A 101 10.08 4.57 -1.27
C TRP A 101 11.21 4.18 -2.21
N ALA A 102 10.92 3.83 -3.45
CA ALA A 102 11.94 3.46 -4.41
C ALA A 102 11.58 3.92 -5.83
N ASP A 103 12.60 4.11 -6.64
CA ASP A 103 12.45 4.40 -8.06
C ASP A 103 12.08 3.14 -8.89
N ALA A 104 11.90 3.31 -10.19
CA ALA A 104 11.55 2.23 -11.11
C ALA A 104 12.62 1.11 -11.22
N LYS A 105 13.84 1.36 -10.75
CA LYS A 105 14.95 0.41 -10.69
C LYS A 105 15.08 -0.24 -9.31
N ASN A 106 14.12 -0.01 -8.42
CA ASN A 106 14.10 -0.47 -7.02
C ASN A 106 15.25 0.11 -6.18
N LYS A 107 15.77 1.30 -6.55
CA LYS A 107 16.73 2.03 -5.73
C LYS A 107 15.98 2.84 -4.69
N ALA A 108 16.33 2.69 -3.42
CA ALA A 108 15.71 3.40 -2.31
C ALA A 108 15.86 4.92 -2.45
N ILE A 109 14.77 5.63 -2.16
CA ILE A 109 14.66 7.09 -2.10
C ILE A 109 14.53 7.46 -0.62
N CYS A 110 15.65 7.78 0.01
CA CYS A 110 15.71 8.07 1.46
C CYS A 110 15.55 9.56 1.76
N ASP A 111 16.12 10.44 0.93
CA ASP A 111 16.08 11.89 1.13
C ASP A 111 14.64 12.43 1.07
N LEU A 112 14.30 13.32 2.01
CA LEU A 112 12.94 13.86 2.16
C LEU A 112 12.49 14.66 0.92
N GLU A 113 13.38 15.44 0.33
CA GLU A 113 13.02 16.28 -0.80
C GLU A 113 12.66 15.43 -2.03
N TYR A 114 13.51 14.46 -2.37
CA TYR A 114 13.25 13.55 -3.48
C TYR A 114 12.08 12.60 -3.20
N PHE A 115 11.93 12.15 -1.95
CA PHE A 115 10.74 11.43 -1.53
C PHE A 115 9.47 12.25 -1.78
N THR A 116 9.47 13.52 -1.38
CA THR A 116 8.33 14.42 -1.54
C THR A 116 7.99 14.63 -3.01
N GLN A 117 8.97 14.85 -3.85
CA GLN A 117 8.79 15.05 -5.30
C GLN A 117 8.17 13.82 -5.98
N THR A 118 8.48 12.61 -5.52
CA THR A 118 8.08 11.38 -6.19
C THR A 118 6.87 10.71 -5.53
N PHE A 119 6.82 10.60 -4.21
CA PHE A 119 5.73 9.94 -3.49
C PHE A 119 4.47 10.82 -3.41
N PHE A 120 4.65 12.14 -3.21
CA PHE A 120 3.54 13.10 -3.14
C PHE A 120 3.16 13.72 -4.49
N GLU A 121 3.73 13.23 -5.59
CA GLU A 121 3.16 13.51 -6.89
C GLU A 121 1.68 13.07 -6.88
N LYS A 122 0.78 13.94 -7.32
CA LYS A 122 -0.68 13.79 -7.15
C LYS A 122 -1.20 12.42 -7.59
N ARG A 123 -0.75 11.96 -8.75
CA ARG A 123 -1.19 10.68 -9.30
C ARG A 123 -0.65 9.51 -8.47
N VAL A 124 0.63 9.55 -8.12
CA VAL A 124 1.30 8.50 -7.32
C VAL A 124 0.63 8.37 -5.97
N LEU A 125 0.47 9.47 -5.24
CA LEU A 125 -0.19 9.44 -3.94
C LEU A 125 -1.60 8.87 -4.00
N LEU A 126 -2.41 9.34 -4.96
CA LEU A 126 -3.78 8.84 -5.11
C LEU A 126 -3.83 7.35 -5.51
N GLU A 127 -2.90 6.89 -6.35
CA GLU A 127 -2.80 5.48 -6.68
C GLU A 127 -2.38 4.64 -5.46
N VAL A 128 -1.46 5.11 -4.63
CA VAL A 128 -1.07 4.42 -3.38
C VAL A 128 -2.26 4.33 -2.43
N LEU A 129 -3.02 5.42 -2.25
CA LEU A 129 -4.18 5.49 -1.35
C LEU A 129 -5.39 4.64 -1.82
N THR A 130 -5.53 4.40 -3.13
CA THR A 130 -6.73 3.77 -3.68
C THR A 130 -6.46 2.45 -4.41
N LYS A 131 -5.40 2.39 -5.20
CA LYS A 131 -5.08 1.26 -6.07
C LYS A 131 -4.14 0.26 -5.41
N TYR A 132 -3.14 0.73 -4.65
CA TYR A 132 -2.08 -0.11 -4.07
C TYR A 132 -2.23 -0.35 -2.58
N CYS A 133 -3.45 -0.34 -2.11
CA CYS A 133 -3.81 -0.72 -0.74
C CYS A 133 -4.88 -1.80 -0.72
N VAL A 134 -4.97 -2.51 0.39
CA VAL A 134 -6.00 -3.52 0.66
C VAL A 134 -6.40 -3.40 2.12
N PHE A 135 -7.70 -3.36 2.41
CA PHE A 135 -8.21 -3.62 3.75
C PHE A 135 -8.48 -5.10 3.87
N ASP A 136 -7.90 -5.75 4.87
CA ASP A 136 -8.21 -7.14 5.16
C ASP A 136 -9.54 -7.27 5.94
N THR A 137 -10.00 -8.50 6.11
CA THR A 137 -11.26 -8.80 6.85
C THR A 137 -11.24 -8.36 8.31
N SER A 138 -10.06 -8.06 8.88
CA SER A 138 -9.93 -7.45 10.21
C SER A 138 -9.85 -5.92 10.19
N ASN A 139 -10.20 -5.30 9.06
CA ASN A 139 -10.05 -3.86 8.81
C ASN A 139 -8.62 -3.34 8.98
N THR A 140 -7.62 -4.21 8.81
CA THR A 140 -6.22 -3.80 8.81
C THR A 140 -5.84 -3.32 7.41
N LEU A 141 -5.34 -2.09 7.32
CA LEU A 141 -4.84 -1.53 6.06
C LEU A 141 -3.47 -2.10 5.73
N LEU A 142 -3.34 -2.66 4.54
CA LEU A 142 -2.08 -3.11 3.95
C LEU A 142 -1.76 -2.22 2.77
N ILE A 143 -0.56 -1.63 2.75
CA ILE A 143 -0.06 -0.82 1.64
C ILE A 143 1.06 -1.59 0.96
N MET A 144 0.99 -1.68 -0.36
CA MET A 144 2.01 -2.37 -1.16
C MET A 144 3.35 -1.62 -1.10
N ARG A 145 4.42 -2.39 -1.02
CA ARG A 145 5.79 -1.87 -1.10
C ARG A 145 6.16 -1.53 -2.55
N PRO A 146 7.12 -0.63 -2.81
CA PRO A 146 7.46 -0.17 -4.17
C PRO A 146 7.73 -1.30 -5.15
N TYR A 147 8.48 -2.32 -4.75
CA TYR A 147 8.78 -3.47 -5.62
C TYR A 147 7.52 -4.32 -5.95
N GLN A 148 6.54 -4.38 -5.05
CA GLN A 148 5.26 -5.05 -5.29
C GLN A 148 4.42 -4.25 -6.30
N ILE A 149 4.40 -2.92 -6.16
CA ILE A 149 3.75 -2.01 -7.10
C ILE A 149 4.38 -2.16 -8.49
N ALA A 150 5.71 -2.10 -8.57
CA ALA A 150 6.44 -2.26 -9.83
C ALA A 150 6.18 -3.61 -10.50
N ALA A 151 6.12 -4.69 -9.72
CA ALA A 151 5.78 -6.02 -10.25
C ALA A 151 4.35 -6.05 -10.81
N THR A 152 3.38 -5.55 -10.05
CA THR A 152 1.97 -5.47 -10.47
C THR A 152 1.82 -4.67 -11.76
N GLU A 153 2.41 -3.49 -11.84
CA GLU A 153 2.31 -2.65 -13.04
C GLU A 153 2.97 -3.29 -14.27
N ARG A 154 4.11 -3.95 -14.10
CA ARG A 154 4.77 -4.66 -15.20
C ARG A 154 3.96 -5.84 -15.69
N ILE A 155 3.32 -6.59 -14.79
CA ILE A 155 2.43 -7.70 -15.18
C ILE A 155 1.21 -7.15 -15.95
N LEU A 156 0.54 -6.12 -15.43
CA LEU A 156 -0.61 -5.50 -16.08
C LEU A 156 -0.24 -4.92 -17.45
N TRP A 157 0.91 -4.26 -17.54
CA TRP A 157 1.44 -3.77 -18.82
C TRP A 157 1.67 -4.92 -19.80
N LYS A 158 2.26 -6.03 -19.35
CA LYS A 158 2.53 -7.20 -20.16
C LYS A 158 1.24 -7.84 -20.68
N ILE A 159 0.22 -7.94 -19.83
CA ILE A 159 -1.11 -8.44 -20.20
C ILE A 159 -1.72 -7.57 -21.31
N LYS A 160 -1.76 -6.24 -21.09
CA LYS A 160 -2.31 -5.29 -22.07
C LYS A 160 -1.57 -5.33 -23.39
N SER A 161 -0.24 -5.24 -23.34
CA SER A 161 0.62 -5.29 -24.53
C SER A 161 0.48 -6.63 -25.28
N GLY A 162 0.34 -7.75 -24.56
CA GLY A 162 0.09 -9.06 -25.16
C GLY A 162 -1.24 -9.12 -25.91
N TYR A 163 -2.28 -8.54 -25.35
CA TYR A 163 -3.60 -8.43 -25.97
C TYR A 163 -3.57 -7.52 -27.21
N GLU A 164 -3.08 -6.29 -27.07
CA GLU A 164 -3.01 -5.30 -28.15
C GLU A 164 -2.20 -5.81 -29.37
N ASN A 165 -1.13 -6.53 -29.11
CA ASN A 165 -0.27 -7.12 -30.16
C ASN A 165 -0.74 -8.50 -30.65
N LYS A 166 -1.92 -8.98 -30.23
CA LYS A 166 -2.47 -10.30 -30.62
C LYS A 166 -1.53 -11.48 -30.31
N LYS A 167 -0.85 -11.40 -29.16
CA LYS A 167 0.11 -12.42 -28.71
C LYS A 167 -0.45 -13.36 -27.64
N ALA A 168 -1.76 -13.32 -27.39
CA ALA A 168 -2.40 -14.21 -26.42
C ALA A 168 -2.07 -15.68 -26.70
N GLY A 169 -1.75 -16.44 -25.65
CA GLY A 169 -1.34 -17.85 -25.77
C GLY A 169 0.11 -18.10 -26.20
N ARG A 170 0.89 -17.06 -26.50
CA ARG A 170 2.31 -17.19 -26.85
C ARG A 170 3.20 -17.03 -25.63
N VAL A 171 4.32 -17.73 -25.61
CA VAL A 171 5.33 -17.66 -24.52
C VAL A 171 5.88 -16.23 -24.36
N ASP A 172 6.06 -15.50 -25.45
CA ASP A 172 6.57 -14.12 -25.43
C ASP A 172 5.56 -13.10 -24.86
N ALA A 173 4.30 -13.46 -24.71
CA ALA A 173 3.31 -12.67 -23.98
C ALA A 173 3.37 -12.87 -22.45
N GLY A 174 4.04 -13.93 -21.99
CA GLY A 174 4.25 -14.22 -20.58
C GLY A 174 5.48 -13.51 -20.00
N GLY A 175 5.82 -13.88 -18.76
CA GLY A 175 6.98 -13.38 -18.05
C GLY A 175 7.12 -14.05 -16.68
N PHE A 176 8.08 -13.58 -15.90
CA PHE A 176 8.29 -14.05 -14.54
C PHE A 176 8.58 -12.86 -13.60
N VAL A 177 8.30 -13.06 -12.32
CA VAL A 177 8.63 -12.11 -11.27
C VAL A 177 9.50 -12.79 -10.23
N TRP A 178 10.67 -12.23 -10.00
CA TRP A 178 11.59 -12.76 -9.01
C TRP A 178 11.37 -12.07 -7.66
N HIS A 179 10.73 -12.77 -6.75
CA HIS A 179 10.52 -12.32 -5.38
C HIS A 179 11.09 -13.33 -4.39
N THR A 180 11.77 -12.85 -3.35
CA THR A 180 12.29 -13.69 -2.26
C THR A 180 11.16 -14.22 -1.37
N THR A 181 11.44 -15.23 -0.56
CA THR A 181 10.52 -15.70 0.47
C THR A 181 10.21 -14.57 1.46
N GLY A 182 8.97 -14.45 1.90
CA GLY A 182 8.55 -13.40 2.82
C GLY A 182 8.34 -12.00 2.21
N SER A 183 8.57 -11.83 0.91
CA SER A 183 8.40 -10.53 0.24
C SER A 183 6.94 -10.13 -0.05
N GLY A 184 5.96 -10.94 0.39
CA GLY A 184 4.54 -10.66 0.16
C GLY A 184 4.06 -10.99 -1.25
N LYS A 185 4.56 -12.09 -1.84
CA LYS A 185 4.11 -12.60 -3.14
C LYS A 185 2.60 -12.77 -3.22
N THR A 186 1.98 -13.23 -2.16
CA THR A 186 0.53 -13.47 -2.08
C THR A 186 -0.26 -12.18 -2.21
N LEU A 187 0.15 -11.10 -1.54
CA LEU A 187 -0.48 -9.78 -1.70
C LEU A 187 -0.28 -9.24 -3.12
N THR A 188 0.92 -9.39 -3.68
CA THR A 188 1.23 -8.95 -5.06
C THR A 188 0.36 -9.68 -6.08
N SER A 189 0.27 -11.02 -6.00
CA SER A 189 -0.53 -11.83 -6.93
C SER A 189 -2.02 -11.56 -6.79
N PHE A 190 -2.54 -11.47 -5.56
CA PHE A 190 -3.92 -11.10 -5.28
C PHE A 190 -4.29 -9.75 -5.92
N LYS A 191 -3.48 -8.72 -5.63
CA LYS A 191 -3.75 -7.37 -6.14
C LYS A 191 -3.63 -7.29 -7.66
N THR A 192 -2.66 -7.98 -8.24
CA THR A 192 -2.49 -8.09 -9.69
C THR A 192 -3.70 -8.77 -10.34
N ALA A 193 -4.15 -9.90 -9.80
CA ALA A 193 -5.34 -10.61 -10.28
C ALA A 193 -6.58 -9.72 -10.24
N ARG A 194 -6.82 -9.06 -9.10
CA ARG A 194 -7.96 -8.14 -8.94
C ARG A 194 -7.93 -6.96 -9.92
N LEU A 195 -6.74 -6.40 -10.19
CA LEU A 195 -6.62 -5.32 -11.18
C LEU A 195 -6.74 -5.85 -12.61
N ALA A 196 -6.30 -7.08 -12.88
CA ALA A 196 -6.46 -7.72 -14.19
C ALA A 196 -7.94 -7.99 -14.51
N THR A 197 -8.75 -8.44 -13.55
CA THR A 197 -10.19 -8.66 -13.75
C THR A 197 -10.98 -7.39 -14.05
N SER A 198 -10.41 -6.20 -13.83
CA SER A 198 -11.02 -4.93 -14.24
C SER A 198 -10.76 -4.57 -15.70
N LEU A 199 -9.98 -5.36 -16.43
CA LEU A 199 -9.74 -5.18 -17.86
C LEU A 199 -10.87 -5.86 -18.65
N GLU A 200 -11.54 -5.12 -19.54
CA GLU A 200 -12.73 -5.56 -20.28
C GLU A 200 -12.53 -6.86 -21.07
N PHE A 201 -11.29 -7.18 -21.46
CA PHE A 201 -10.96 -8.37 -22.24
C PHE A 201 -10.51 -9.56 -21.37
N ILE A 202 -10.59 -9.46 -20.05
CA ILE A 202 -10.24 -10.55 -19.12
C ILE A 202 -11.50 -11.10 -18.48
N ASP A 203 -11.88 -12.31 -18.84
CA ASP A 203 -13.04 -12.99 -18.26
C ASP A 203 -12.71 -13.66 -16.92
N LYS A 204 -11.55 -14.33 -16.84
CA LYS A 204 -11.11 -15.11 -15.68
C LYS A 204 -9.61 -15.00 -15.46
N VAL A 205 -9.19 -15.09 -14.19
CA VAL A 205 -7.79 -15.21 -13.78
C VAL A 205 -7.61 -16.55 -13.06
N PHE A 206 -6.68 -17.37 -13.53
CA PHE A 206 -6.31 -18.62 -12.89
C PHE A 206 -5.02 -18.45 -12.08
N PHE A 207 -5.06 -18.88 -10.83
CA PHE A 207 -3.89 -18.97 -9.98
C PHE A 207 -3.55 -20.45 -9.77
N VAL A 208 -2.44 -20.89 -10.40
CA VAL A 208 -2.01 -22.28 -10.36
C VAL A 208 -0.88 -22.46 -9.36
N VAL A 209 -1.04 -23.42 -8.45
CA VAL A 209 -0.09 -23.73 -7.40
C VAL A 209 0.33 -25.19 -7.50
N ASP A 210 1.62 -25.48 -7.37
CA ASP A 210 2.20 -26.83 -7.51
C ASP A 210 2.01 -27.73 -6.27
N ARG A 211 1.67 -27.14 -5.11
CA ARG A 211 1.54 -27.87 -3.81
C ARG A 211 0.21 -27.58 -3.15
N LYS A 212 -0.45 -28.66 -2.68
CA LYS A 212 -1.74 -28.57 -2.00
C LYS A 212 -1.73 -27.71 -0.73
N ASP A 213 -0.65 -27.81 0.06
CA ASP A 213 -0.53 -27.01 1.29
C ASP A 213 -0.41 -25.50 0.99
N LEU A 214 0.34 -25.16 -0.08
CA LEU A 214 0.50 -23.79 -0.53
C LEU A 214 -0.79 -23.24 -1.14
N ASP A 215 -1.54 -24.09 -1.85
CA ASP A 215 -2.87 -23.76 -2.38
C ASP A 215 -3.82 -23.36 -1.26
N TYR A 216 -3.96 -24.18 -0.22
CA TYR A 216 -4.80 -23.88 0.93
C TYR A 216 -4.39 -22.59 1.64
N GLN A 217 -3.08 -22.39 1.86
CA GLN A 217 -2.58 -21.16 2.49
C GLN A 217 -2.86 -19.93 1.63
N THR A 218 -2.68 -20.03 0.33
CA THR A 218 -2.94 -18.93 -0.61
C THR A 218 -4.42 -18.58 -0.65
N MET A 219 -5.29 -19.58 -0.73
CA MET A 219 -6.74 -19.37 -0.68
C MET A 219 -7.16 -18.66 0.62
N LYS A 220 -6.64 -19.10 1.76
CA LYS A 220 -6.92 -18.50 3.06
C LYS A 220 -6.49 -17.03 3.13
N GLU A 221 -5.31 -16.71 2.60
CA GLU A 221 -4.83 -15.32 2.54
C GLU A 221 -5.67 -14.48 1.56
N TYR A 222 -6.07 -15.03 0.41
CA TYR A 222 -6.93 -14.31 -0.54
C TYR A 222 -8.31 -14.02 0.07
N GLN A 223 -8.91 -15.00 0.75
CA GLN A 223 -10.17 -14.82 1.49
C GLN A 223 -10.03 -13.79 2.61
N ARG A 224 -8.86 -13.70 3.23
CA ARG A 224 -8.56 -12.66 4.22
C ARG A 224 -8.48 -11.27 3.57
N PHE A 225 -7.93 -11.16 2.37
CA PHE A 225 -7.89 -9.87 1.65
C PHE A 225 -9.26 -9.48 1.11
N GLN A 226 -10.04 -10.43 0.65
CA GLN A 226 -11.42 -10.21 0.19
C GLN A 226 -12.19 -11.52 0.26
N PRO A 227 -13.27 -11.60 1.06
CA PRO A 227 -14.18 -12.75 1.06
C PRO A 227 -14.69 -13.06 -0.35
N ASP A 228 -14.87 -14.33 -0.64
CA ASP A 228 -15.40 -14.84 -1.91
C ASP A 228 -14.60 -14.43 -3.17
N SER A 229 -13.33 -14.04 -2.97
CA SER A 229 -12.45 -13.62 -4.08
C SER A 229 -11.85 -14.76 -4.88
N VAL A 230 -11.90 -15.99 -4.36
CA VAL A 230 -11.29 -17.18 -4.97
C VAL A 230 -12.21 -18.38 -4.81
N ASN A 231 -12.45 -19.07 -5.91
CA ASN A 231 -13.05 -20.39 -5.92
C ASN A 231 -11.97 -21.45 -6.15
N GLY A 232 -11.87 -22.42 -5.25
CA GLY A 232 -11.01 -23.60 -5.46
C GLY A 232 -11.71 -24.60 -6.34
N SER A 233 -11.05 -25.06 -7.41
CA SER A 233 -11.52 -26.21 -8.18
C SER A 233 -10.63 -27.41 -7.89
N LYS A 234 -11.24 -28.55 -7.62
CA LYS A 234 -10.56 -29.83 -7.38
C LYS A 234 -10.47 -30.67 -8.65
N ASP A 235 -11.22 -30.33 -9.67
CA ASP A 235 -11.29 -31.07 -10.94
C ASP A 235 -11.27 -30.07 -12.13
N THR A 236 -10.55 -30.45 -13.19
CA THR A 236 -10.51 -29.69 -14.45
C THR A 236 -11.86 -29.57 -15.15
N LYS A 237 -12.86 -30.38 -14.76
CA LYS A 237 -14.23 -30.29 -15.30
C LYS A 237 -15.06 -29.16 -14.68
N GLU A 238 -14.61 -28.60 -13.54
CA GLU A 238 -15.25 -27.46 -12.87
C GLU A 238 -14.67 -26.10 -13.31
N LEU A 239 -13.61 -26.12 -14.11
CA LEU A 239 -12.97 -24.94 -14.70
C LEU A 239 -13.62 -24.53 -16.02
#